data_86347acd2868413d14e786cb39ec3f33
#
_entry.id   86347acd2868413d14e786cb39ec3f33
#
_cell.length_a   1.000
_cell.length_b   1.000
_cell.length_c   1.000
_cell.angle_alpha   90.00
_cell.angle_beta   90.00
_cell.angle_gamma   90.00
#
_symmetry.space_group_name_H-M   'P 1'
#
loop_
_entity.id
_entity.type
_entity.pdbx_description
1 polymer ?
#
loop_
_entity_poly.entity_id
_entity_poly.type
_entity_poly.pdbx_seq_one_letter_code
_entity_poly.pdbx_strand_id
1 'polypeptide(L)'
;MVYRKISTLISFFVLFLVSVSFAGEHFVPITSYRTGPYGVNGAPAANGFVDYLKMVNARDGGVGGVKLAWEECETAYKPDRFIECYERLKNKGEAGATVFQPLSTGSTYAVLDRLAVDKIPLITMGYGRTDASDGRVFPWVFPLMVNYWSLSTAKIKYIAELEGGLDKLKGLKIANVYHDSAYGKETGPILAKQAELYGFDLKGFPVAHPGIDQKATWLNVRRYKPDYVVLRGWGVMSQTSIKEAMRARIDASKMVGVLWSCSEQDTIPPGKAAIGYSCASMINPGTHYQVFQDIIKYVHDEGNATGPLDE
;
A
#
# COMPACT_ATOMS: atom_id res chain seq x y z
N MET A 1 -70.94 -49.96 -34.55
CA MET A 1 -70.06 -48.87 -35.09
C MET A 1 -69.36 -48.21 -33.90
N VAL A 2 -68.17 -48.70 -33.57
CA VAL A 2 -67.45 -48.32 -32.36
C VAL A 2 -66.27 -47.42 -32.79
N TYR A 3 -66.31 -46.14 -32.43
CA TYR A 3 -65.18 -45.23 -32.63
C TYR A 3 -64.20 -45.35 -31.44
N ARG A 4 -63.01 -45.88 -31.68
CA ARG A 4 -61.88 -45.96 -30.76
C ARG A 4 -61.14 -44.63 -30.81
N LYS A 5 -61.17 -43.81 -29.72
CA LYS A 5 -60.35 -42.66 -29.57
C LYS A 5 -58.94 -43.08 -29.18
N ILE A 6 -57.98 -42.83 -30.03
CA ILE A 6 -56.54 -42.96 -29.71
C ILE A 6 -56.09 -41.65 -29.08
N SER A 7 -55.75 -41.72 -27.81
CA SER A 7 -55.20 -40.58 -27.06
C SER A 7 -53.68 -40.64 -27.19
N THR A 8 -53.08 -39.71 -27.94
CA THR A 8 -51.63 -39.60 -28.09
C THR A 8 -51.09 -38.78 -26.93
N LEU A 9 -50.40 -39.43 -25.98
CA LEU A 9 -49.65 -38.80 -24.92
C LEU A 9 -48.34 -38.26 -25.49
N ILE A 10 -48.26 -36.95 -25.63
CA ILE A 10 -46.97 -36.27 -25.98
C ILE A 10 -46.25 -36.02 -24.67
N SER A 11 -45.22 -36.85 -24.34
CA SER A 11 -44.28 -36.59 -23.26
C SER A 11 -43.34 -35.46 -23.65
N PHE A 12 -43.51 -34.30 -23.05
CA PHE A 12 -42.56 -33.19 -23.12
C PHE A 12 -41.36 -33.50 -22.25
N PHE A 13 -40.27 -34.00 -22.86
CA PHE A 13 -39.01 -34.17 -22.20
C PHE A 13 -38.29 -32.81 -22.21
N VAL A 14 -38.42 -32.04 -21.12
CA VAL A 14 -37.66 -30.80 -20.92
C VAL A 14 -36.22 -31.21 -20.59
N LEU A 15 -35.35 -31.19 -21.58
CA LEU A 15 -33.90 -31.27 -21.38
C LEU A 15 -33.47 -29.97 -20.65
N PHE A 16 -33.25 -30.06 -19.35
CA PHE A 16 -32.46 -29.07 -18.63
C PHE A 16 -31.01 -29.19 -19.13
N LEU A 17 -30.65 -28.38 -20.11
CA LEU A 17 -29.26 -28.10 -20.43
C LEU A 17 -28.67 -27.35 -19.23
N VAL A 18 -28.08 -28.09 -18.29
CA VAL A 18 -27.17 -27.52 -17.30
C VAL A 18 -25.97 -27.06 -18.11
N SER A 19 -25.98 -25.79 -18.49
CA SER A 19 -24.78 -25.12 -18.98
C SER A 19 -23.78 -25.18 -17.83
N VAL A 20 -22.83 -26.12 -17.90
CA VAL A 20 -21.60 -26.05 -17.09
C VAL A 20 -20.89 -24.81 -17.62
N SER A 21 -21.21 -23.67 -17.07
CA SER A 21 -20.40 -22.48 -17.23
C SER A 21 -19.05 -22.85 -16.61
N PHE A 22 -18.04 -23.06 -17.43
CA PHE A 22 -16.67 -22.97 -16.98
C PHE A 22 -16.54 -21.51 -16.52
N ALA A 23 -16.74 -21.29 -15.23
CA ALA A 23 -16.46 -20.00 -14.64
C ALA A 23 -14.94 -19.83 -14.75
N GLY A 24 -14.51 -19.00 -15.70
CA GLY A 24 -13.12 -18.59 -15.84
C GLY A 24 -12.59 -18.08 -14.49
N GLU A 25 -11.29 -17.98 -14.36
CA GLU A 25 -10.67 -17.42 -13.16
C GLU A 25 -10.38 -15.94 -13.34
N HIS A 26 -10.61 -15.14 -12.31
CA HIS A 26 -10.10 -13.76 -12.26
C HIS A 26 -8.61 -13.81 -11.91
N PHE A 27 -7.75 -13.49 -12.86
CA PHE A 27 -6.32 -13.49 -12.64
C PHE A 27 -5.85 -12.16 -12.00
N VAL A 28 -5.23 -12.26 -10.82
CA VAL A 28 -4.72 -11.13 -10.03
C VAL A 28 -3.19 -11.27 -9.91
N PRO A 29 -2.39 -10.50 -10.66
CA PRO A 29 -0.96 -10.46 -10.48
C PRO A 29 -0.58 -9.91 -9.09
N ILE A 30 0.32 -10.60 -8.40
CA ILE A 30 0.92 -10.15 -7.14
C ILE A 30 2.34 -9.67 -7.42
N THR A 31 2.56 -8.37 -7.38
CA THR A 31 3.91 -7.81 -7.48
C THR A 31 4.46 -7.58 -6.09
N SER A 32 5.47 -8.34 -5.70
CA SER A 32 6.05 -8.33 -4.36
C SER A 32 7.50 -7.86 -4.35
N TYR A 33 8.04 -7.67 -3.17
CA TYR A 33 9.46 -7.48 -2.90
C TYR A 33 9.80 -8.13 -1.55
N ARG A 34 9.88 -9.46 -1.57
CA ARG A 34 10.19 -10.30 -0.40
C ARG A 34 11.65 -10.25 0.00
N THR A 35 12.51 -9.77 -0.90
CA THR A 35 13.95 -9.77 -0.73
C THR A 35 14.52 -8.35 -0.66
N GLY A 36 15.74 -8.25 -0.12
CA GLY A 36 16.47 -6.99 -0.01
C GLY A 36 16.01 -6.08 1.15
N PRO A 37 16.44 -4.82 1.16
CA PRO A 37 16.23 -3.90 2.29
C PRO A 37 14.78 -3.55 2.57
N TYR A 38 13.88 -3.81 1.62
CA TYR A 38 12.44 -3.54 1.73
C TYR A 38 11.64 -4.80 2.06
N GLY A 39 12.28 -5.97 2.05
CA GLY A 39 11.66 -7.25 2.34
C GLY A 39 11.02 -7.33 3.72
N VAL A 40 11.55 -6.59 4.69
CA VAL A 40 11.00 -6.52 6.06
C VAL A 40 9.54 -6.08 6.12
N ASN A 41 9.11 -5.25 5.18
CA ASN A 41 7.70 -4.85 5.03
C ASN A 41 7.03 -5.54 3.83
N GLY A 42 7.81 -5.87 2.80
CA GLY A 42 7.28 -6.45 1.56
C GLY A 42 6.86 -7.90 1.69
N ALA A 43 7.56 -8.71 2.49
CA ALA A 43 7.21 -10.10 2.68
C ALA A 43 5.88 -10.27 3.44
N PRO A 44 5.67 -9.67 4.63
CA PRO A 44 4.39 -9.75 5.32
C PRO A 44 3.23 -9.14 4.51
N ALA A 45 3.46 -8.04 3.78
CA ALA A 45 2.44 -7.48 2.91
C ALA A 45 2.01 -8.47 1.80
N ALA A 46 2.98 -9.14 1.17
CA ALA A 46 2.67 -10.15 0.15
C ALA A 46 1.96 -11.37 0.74
N ASN A 47 2.33 -11.81 1.97
CA ASN A 47 1.62 -12.87 2.68
C ASN A 47 0.15 -12.48 2.89
N GLY A 48 -0.11 -11.30 3.43
CA GLY A 48 -1.46 -10.81 3.67
C GLY A 48 -2.31 -10.72 2.39
N PHE A 49 -1.73 -10.28 1.26
CA PHE A 49 -2.44 -10.27 -0.02
C PHE A 49 -2.82 -11.68 -0.48
N VAL A 50 -1.89 -12.61 -0.47
CA VAL A 50 -2.16 -13.98 -0.91
C VAL A 50 -3.18 -14.65 0.01
N ASP A 51 -3.05 -14.48 1.32
CA ASP A 51 -3.95 -15.08 2.28
C ASP A 51 -5.37 -14.47 2.20
N TYR A 52 -5.48 -13.17 1.87
CA TYR A 52 -6.77 -12.56 1.57
C TYR A 52 -7.43 -13.18 0.34
N LEU A 53 -6.70 -13.41 -0.76
CA LEU A 53 -7.24 -14.07 -1.96
C LEU A 53 -7.67 -15.52 -1.67
N LYS A 54 -6.88 -16.25 -0.88
CA LYS A 54 -7.23 -17.60 -0.41
C LYS A 54 -8.51 -17.58 0.42
N MET A 55 -8.61 -16.64 1.36
CA MET A 55 -9.79 -16.46 2.21
C MET A 55 -11.04 -16.18 1.37
N VAL A 56 -10.99 -15.27 0.40
CA VAL A 56 -12.12 -14.98 -0.49
C VAL A 56 -12.54 -16.22 -1.28
N ASN A 57 -11.57 -16.99 -1.78
CA ASN A 57 -11.84 -18.25 -2.47
C ASN A 57 -12.46 -19.31 -1.55
N ALA A 58 -11.99 -19.41 -0.32
CA ALA A 58 -12.47 -20.41 0.63
C ALA A 58 -13.85 -20.04 1.21
N ARG A 59 -14.01 -18.79 1.66
CA ARG A 59 -15.22 -18.31 2.33
C ARG A 59 -16.37 -18.06 1.34
N ASP A 60 -16.06 -17.36 0.21
CA ASP A 60 -17.07 -16.80 -0.69
C ASP A 60 -17.17 -17.57 -2.03
N GLY A 61 -16.28 -18.51 -2.28
CA GLY A 61 -16.22 -19.20 -3.58
C GLY A 61 -15.60 -18.36 -4.69
N GLY A 62 -14.95 -17.24 -4.36
CA GLY A 62 -14.41 -16.24 -5.26
C GLY A 62 -15.26 -14.98 -5.32
N VAL A 63 -15.12 -14.19 -6.37
CA VAL A 63 -15.88 -12.96 -6.60
C VAL A 63 -16.97 -13.23 -7.63
N GLY A 64 -18.24 -13.06 -7.25
CA GLY A 64 -19.37 -13.36 -8.14
C GLY A 64 -19.45 -14.84 -8.55
N GLY A 65 -18.94 -15.76 -7.73
CA GLY A 65 -18.86 -17.19 -8.04
C GLY A 65 -17.68 -17.58 -8.93
N VAL A 66 -16.80 -16.64 -9.27
CA VAL A 66 -15.59 -16.86 -10.10
C VAL A 66 -14.38 -16.88 -9.17
N LYS A 67 -13.60 -17.96 -9.21
CA LYS A 67 -12.39 -18.11 -8.40
C LYS A 67 -11.32 -17.08 -8.77
N LEU A 68 -10.54 -16.67 -7.76
CA LEU A 68 -9.36 -15.85 -7.95
C LEU A 68 -8.15 -16.76 -8.17
N ALA A 69 -7.42 -16.52 -9.25
CA ALA A 69 -6.11 -17.08 -9.50
C ALA A 69 -5.05 -15.99 -9.42
N TRP A 70 -3.85 -16.32 -9.03
CA TRP A 70 -2.75 -15.35 -8.95
C TRP A 70 -1.41 -15.98 -9.30
N GLU A 71 -0.49 -15.12 -9.65
CA GLU A 71 0.94 -15.43 -9.74
C GLU A 71 1.73 -14.29 -9.11
N GLU A 72 2.67 -14.65 -8.25
CA GLU A 72 3.58 -13.71 -7.63
C GLU A 72 4.80 -13.46 -8.51
N CYS A 73 5.20 -12.18 -8.62
CA CYS A 73 6.39 -11.75 -9.33
C CYS A 73 7.23 -10.82 -8.45
N GLU A 74 8.45 -11.27 -8.14
CA GLU A 74 9.39 -10.56 -7.29
C GLU A 74 10.03 -9.37 -8.00
N THR A 75 9.80 -8.17 -7.51
CA THR A 75 10.31 -6.91 -8.07
C THR A 75 11.55 -6.38 -7.36
N ALA A 76 11.89 -6.88 -6.17
CA ALA A 76 12.93 -6.35 -5.30
C ALA A 76 12.81 -4.81 -5.08
N TYR A 77 11.58 -4.27 -5.14
CA TYR A 77 11.26 -2.84 -5.06
C TYR A 77 11.89 -1.99 -6.19
N LYS A 78 12.16 -2.58 -7.35
CA LYS A 78 12.78 -1.92 -8.51
C LYS A 78 11.75 -1.68 -9.61
N PRO A 79 11.59 -0.43 -10.11
CA PRO A 79 10.62 -0.11 -11.16
C PRO A 79 10.86 -0.86 -12.48
N ASP A 80 12.11 -1.11 -12.87
CA ASP A 80 12.47 -1.89 -14.06
C ASP A 80 11.96 -3.33 -13.96
N ARG A 81 12.21 -4.00 -12.84
CA ARG A 81 11.68 -5.34 -12.59
C ARG A 81 10.16 -5.36 -12.50
N PHE A 82 9.55 -4.32 -11.94
CA PHE A 82 8.10 -4.21 -11.96
C PHE A 82 7.55 -4.16 -13.39
N ILE A 83 8.19 -3.42 -14.30
CA ILE A 83 7.78 -3.38 -15.71
C ILE A 83 7.93 -4.75 -16.35
N GLU A 84 9.01 -5.51 -16.07
CA GLU A 84 9.16 -6.89 -16.53
C GLU A 84 8.02 -7.78 -16.02
N CYS A 85 7.67 -7.71 -14.73
CA CYS A 85 6.54 -8.40 -14.13
C CYS A 85 5.22 -8.00 -14.79
N TYR A 86 5.00 -6.71 -15.01
CA TYR A 86 3.80 -6.18 -15.66
C TYR A 86 3.63 -6.76 -17.06
N GLU A 87 4.66 -6.65 -17.92
CA GLU A 87 4.60 -7.16 -19.29
C GLU A 87 4.39 -8.68 -19.36
N ARG A 88 4.99 -9.41 -18.41
CA ARG A 88 4.85 -10.87 -18.34
C ARG A 88 3.45 -11.30 -17.90
N LEU A 89 2.82 -10.55 -17.00
CA LEU A 89 1.59 -10.96 -16.33
C LEU A 89 0.33 -10.29 -16.89
N LYS A 90 0.43 -9.17 -17.61
CA LYS A 90 -0.73 -8.39 -18.05
C LYS A 90 -1.74 -9.15 -18.91
N ASN A 91 -1.27 -10.10 -19.71
CA ASN A 91 -2.10 -10.93 -20.59
C ASN A 91 -2.33 -12.34 -20.05
N LYS A 92 -1.95 -12.62 -18.79
CA LYS A 92 -2.13 -13.92 -18.19
C LYS A 92 -3.54 -14.11 -17.63
N GLY A 93 -4.02 -15.36 -17.61
CA GLY A 93 -5.43 -15.66 -17.34
C GLY A 93 -6.29 -15.60 -18.60
N GLU A 94 -7.52 -16.06 -18.50
CA GLU A 94 -8.44 -16.17 -19.64
C GLU A 94 -8.80 -14.78 -20.21
N ALA A 95 -9.00 -13.78 -19.35
CA ALA A 95 -9.36 -12.42 -19.73
C ALA A 95 -8.21 -11.40 -19.53
N GLY A 96 -6.99 -11.87 -19.28
CA GLY A 96 -5.86 -11.03 -18.87
C GLY A 96 -5.89 -10.67 -17.39
N ALA A 97 -4.94 -9.85 -16.96
CA ALA A 97 -4.86 -9.39 -15.58
C ALA A 97 -6.04 -8.49 -15.22
N THR A 98 -6.73 -8.80 -14.13
CA THR A 98 -7.89 -8.05 -13.65
C THR A 98 -7.49 -6.67 -13.11
N VAL A 99 -6.35 -6.59 -12.40
CA VAL A 99 -5.87 -5.38 -11.74
C VAL A 99 -4.41 -5.52 -11.36
N PHE A 100 -3.66 -4.42 -11.38
CA PHE A 100 -2.32 -4.38 -10.79
C PHE A 100 -2.28 -3.52 -9.53
N GLN A 101 -1.41 -3.92 -8.60
CA GLN A 101 -1.09 -3.19 -7.39
C GLN A 101 0.44 -3.19 -7.19
N PRO A 102 1.14 -2.11 -7.57
CA PRO A 102 2.60 -2.11 -7.60
C PRO A 102 3.27 -1.99 -6.22
N LEU A 103 2.57 -1.58 -5.17
CA LEU A 103 3.13 -1.29 -3.82
C LEU A 103 4.38 -0.41 -3.85
N SER A 104 4.51 0.44 -4.85
CA SER A 104 5.66 1.31 -5.08
C SER A 104 5.26 2.55 -5.87
N THR A 105 5.62 3.73 -5.36
CA THR A 105 5.42 5.00 -6.08
C THR A 105 6.22 5.06 -7.37
N GLY A 106 7.49 4.59 -7.35
CA GLY A 106 8.33 4.55 -8.55
C GLY A 106 7.77 3.62 -9.61
N SER A 107 7.28 2.45 -9.23
CA SER A 107 6.62 1.50 -10.14
C SER A 107 5.30 2.05 -10.68
N THR A 108 4.51 2.77 -9.86
CA THR A 108 3.31 3.48 -10.32
C THR A 108 3.66 4.46 -11.45
N TYR A 109 4.69 5.31 -11.25
CA TYR A 109 5.12 6.27 -12.27
C TYR A 109 5.54 5.59 -13.57
N ALA A 110 6.25 4.48 -13.46
CA ALA A 110 6.80 3.77 -14.61
C ALA A 110 5.74 3.11 -15.52
N VAL A 111 4.51 2.88 -15.01
CA VAL A 111 3.46 2.15 -15.75
C VAL A 111 2.31 3.04 -16.24
N LEU A 112 2.23 4.30 -15.81
CA LEU A 112 1.06 5.17 -16.07
C LEU A 112 0.65 5.22 -17.54
N ASP A 113 1.60 5.43 -18.45
CA ASP A 113 1.32 5.55 -19.89
C ASP A 113 0.83 4.22 -20.51
N ARG A 114 1.26 3.09 -19.95
CA ARG A 114 0.88 1.75 -20.42
C ARG A 114 -0.57 1.41 -20.07
N LEU A 115 -1.03 1.85 -18.89
CA LEU A 115 -2.39 1.55 -18.42
C LEU A 115 -3.47 2.05 -19.35
N ALA A 116 -3.29 3.21 -19.96
CA ALA A 116 -4.22 3.77 -20.92
C ALA A 116 -4.32 2.94 -22.20
N VAL A 117 -3.21 2.35 -22.64
CA VAL A 117 -3.13 1.47 -23.81
C VAL A 117 -3.69 0.08 -23.52
N ASP A 118 -3.22 -0.52 -22.42
CA ASP A 118 -3.58 -1.88 -22.03
C ASP A 118 -4.97 -1.98 -21.40
N LYS A 119 -5.54 -0.86 -20.93
CA LYS A 119 -6.84 -0.77 -20.26
C LYS A 119 -6.95 -1.66 -19.02
N ILE A 120 -5.85 -1.78 -18.29
CA ILE A 120 -5.79 -2.55 -17.06
C ILE A 120 -5.84 -1.60 -15.87
N PRO A 121 -6.78 -1.78 -14.93
CA PRO A 121 -6.85 -0.98 -13.72
C PRO A 121 -5.58 -1.11 -12.86
N LEU A 122 -5.13 0.01 -12.31
CA LEU A 122 -4.08 0.04 -11.30
C LEU A 122 -4.66 0.60 -10.01
N ILE A 123 -4.54 -0.15 -8.93
CA ILE A 123 -4.97 0.28 -7.61
C ILE A 123 -3.76 0.74 -6.81
N THR A 124 -3.86 1.91 -6.16
CA THR A 124 -2.89 2.37 -5.18
C THR A 124 -3.59 2.63 -3.83
N MET A 125 -2.95 2.25 -2.72
CA MET A 125 -3.50 2.40 -1.37
C MET A 125 -2.66 3.41 -0.59
N GLY A 126 -3.01 4.69 -0.70
CA GLY A 126 -2.28 5.75 -0.01
C GLY A 126 -0.83 5.91 -0.47
N TYR A 127 -0.50 5.41 -1.65
CA TYR A 127 0.80 5.59 -2.30
C TYR A 127 0.60 5.92 -3.79
N GLY A 128 1.69 6.11 -4.50
CA GLY A 128 1.68 6.43 -5.92
C GLY A 128 1.78 7.92 -6.16
N ARG A 129 1.38 8.35 -7.33
CA ARG A 129 1.41 9.73 -7.76
C ARG A 129 0.11 10.44 -7.38
N THR A 130 0.19 11.51 -6.61
CA THR A 130 -1.01 12.22 -6.12
C THR A 130 -1.86 12.79 -7.24
N ASP A 131 -1.25 13.37 -8.28
CA ASP A 131 -1.98 13.91 -9.43
C ASP A 131 -2.65 12.83 -10.29
N ALA A 132 -2.28 11.55 -10.14
CA ALA A 132 -3.00 10.43 -10.73
C ALA A 132 -4.43 10.25 -10.15
N SER A 133 -4.79 11.02 -9.12
CA SER A 133 -6.16 11.14 -8.64
C SER A 133 -7.09 11.86 -9.62
N ASP A 134 -6.57 12.57 -10.62
CA ASP A 134 -7.40 13.15 -11.70
C ASP A 134 -7.73 12.09 -12.75
N GLY A 135 -8.87 11.45 -12.61
CA GLY A 135 -9.35 10.40 -13.52
C GLY A 135 -9.61 10.87 -14.96
N ARG A 136 -9.63 12.19 -15.21
CA ARG A 136 -9.72 12.74 -16.59
C ARG A 136 -8.41 12.56 -17.34
N VAL A 137 -7.27 12.56 -16.61
CA VAL A 137 -5.92 12.37 -17.13
C VAL A 137 -5.47 10.91 -16.99
N PHE A 138 -5.82 10.29 -15.86
CA PHE A 138 -5.40 8.93 -15.52
C PHE A 138 -6.60 8.00 -15.29
N PRO A 139 -7.40 7.70 -16.33
CA PRO A 139 -8.67 6.98 -16.18
C PRO A 139 -8.55 5.53 -15.71
N TRP A 140 -7.33 4.97 -15.72
CA TRP A 140 -7.05 3.60 -15.30
C TRP A 140 -6.30 3.51 -13.96
N VAL A 141 -6.14 4.63 -13.25
CA VAL A 141 -5.52 4.65 -11.91
C VAL A 141 -6.60 4.93 -10.86
N PHE A 142 -6.72 4.04 -9.90
CA PHE A 142 -7.71 4.10 -8.82
C PHE A 142 -7.00 4.24 -7.47
N PRO A 143 -6.71 5.47 -7.02
CA PRO A 143 -6.16 5.71 -5.70
C PRO A 143 -7.25 5.49 -4.64
N LEU A 144 -7.10 4.42 -3.87
CA LEU A 144 -8.00 4.13 -2.77
C LEU A 144 -7.58 4.88 -1.51
N MET A 145 -8.57 5.28 -0.71
CA MET A 145 -8.44 5.93 0.59
C MET A 145 -7.89 7.35 0.46
N VAL A 146 -6.62 7.59 0.80
CA VAL A 146 -5.98 8.91 0.78
C VAL A 146 -4.79 8.94 -0.17
N ASN A 147 -4.41 10.13 -0.63
CA ASN A 147 -3.16 10.36 -1.34
C ASN A 147 -2.11 10.98 -0.41
N TYR A 148 -0.87 11.04 -0.88
CA TYR A 148 0.24 11.55 -0.08
C TYR A 148 0.14 13.03 0.29
N TRP A 149 -0.46 13.85 -0.54
CA TRP A 149 -0.63 15.27 -0.24
C TRP A 149 -1.64 15.47 0.89
N SER A 150 -2.74 14.70 0.89
CA SER A 150 -3.71 14.72 1.99
C SER A 150 -3.09 14.25 3.30
N LEU A 151 -2.31 13.15 3.28
CA LEU A 151 -1.58 12.67 4.47
C LEU A 151 -0.57 13.70 4.99
N SER A 152 0.17 14.38 4.09
CA SER A 152 1.11 15.43 4.51
C SER A 152 0.39 16.63 5.10
N THR A 153 -0.76 16.99 4.54
CA THR A 153 -1.61 18.06 5.10
C THR A 153 -2.12 17.67 6.48
N ALA A 154 -2.57 16.44 6.67
CA ALA A 154 -3.01 15.94 7.97
C ALA A 154 -1.89 16.01 9.03
N LYS A 155 -0.65 15.67 8.67
CA LYS A 155 0.50 15.77 9.58
C LYS A 155 0.78 17.20 10.02
N ILE A 156 0.74 18.16 9.11
CA ILE A 156 0.94 19.57 9.46
C ILE A 156 -0.21 20.10 10.33
N LYS A 157 -1.46 19.70 10.06
CA LYS A 157 -2.60 20.04 10.92
C LYS A 157 -2.49 19.41 12.31
N TYR A 158 -2.00 18.16 12.39
CA TYR A 158 -1.74 17.51 13.67
C TYR A 158 -0.68 18.25 14.49
N ILE A 159 0.42 18.68 13.86
CA ILE A 159 1.42 19.53 14.54
C ILE A 159 0.79 20.85 15.02
N ALA A 160 -0.05 21.46 14.20
CA ALA A 160 -0.77 22.68 14.57
C ALA A 160 -1.69 22.45 15.79
N GLU A 161 -2.38 21.31 15.85
CA GLU A 161 -3.23 20.97 17.00
C GLU A 161 -2.40 20.82 18.29
N LEU A 162 -1.24 20.17 18.21
CA LEU A 162 -0.32 20.04 19.35
C LEU A 162 0.20 21.40 19.84
N GLU A 163 0.35 22.37 18.96
CA GLU A 163 0.82 23.73 19.29
C GLU A 163 -0.33 24.70 19.63
N GLY A 164 -1.60 24.29 19.48
CA GLY A 164 -2.77 25.08 19.82
C GLY A 164 -3.37 25.89 18.67
N GLY A 165 -3.03 25.61 17.42
CA GLY A 165 -3.66 26.18 16.24
C GLY A 165 -2.74 26.39 15.05
N LEU A 166 -3.32 26.62 13.87
CA LEU A 166 -2.57 26.84 12.64
C LEU A 166 -1.70 28.11 12.69
N ASP A 167 -2.13 29.13 13.42
CA ASP A 167 -1.39 30.39 13.65
C ASP A 167 -0.10 30.17 14.45
N LYS A 168 -0.03 29.10 15.23
CA LYS A 168 1.14 28.73 16.04
C LYS A 168 2.25 28.05 15.24
N LEU A 169 1.97 27.66 14.00
CA LEU A 169 3.00 27.11 13.12
C LEU A 169 4.03 28.15 12.67
N LYS A 170 3.67 29.44 12.70
CA LYS A 170 4.55 30.53 12.23
C LYS A 170 5.86 30.55 13.03
N GLY A 171 6.97 30.43 12.29
CA GLY A 171 8.32 30.46 12.85
C GLY A 171 8.83 29.13 13.40
N LEU A 172 8.00 28.09 13.48
CA LEU A 172 8.47 26.74 13.81
C LEU A 172 9.41 26.23 12.72
N LYS A 173 10.36 25.39 13.11
CA LYS A 173 11.28 24.69 12.21
C LYS A 173 10.83 23.25 12.03
N ILE A 174 10.49 22.87 10.82
CA ILE A 174 10.08 21.51 10.49
C ILE A 174 11.13 20.87 9.56
N ALA A 175 11.73 19.79 10.04
CA ALA A 175 12.64 18.98 9.23
C ALA A 175 11.83 17.92 8.47
N ASN A 176 11.92 17.91 7.14
CA ASN A 176 11.38 16.83 6.32
C ASN A 176 12.49 15.82 6.01
N VAL A 177 12.55 14.71 6.76
CA VAL A 177 13.49 13.61 6.53
C VAL A 177 12.81 12.60 5.62
N TYR A 178 13.33 12.40 4.41
CA TYR A 178 12.65 11.62 3.41
C TYR A 178 13.58 10.69 2.62
N HIS A 179 13.04 9.55 2.21
CA HIS A 179 13.69 8.60 1.30
C HIS A 179 13.98 9.27 -0.06
N ASP A 180 15.22 9.26 -0.50
CA ASP A 180 15.63 9.92 -1.76
C ASP A 180 15.21 9.10 -2.98
N SER A 181 13.91 9.14 -3.27
CA SER A 181 13.27 8.45 -4.40
C SER A 181 11.99 9.19 -4.81
N ALA A 182 11.32 8.72 -5.86
CA ALA A 182 10.01 9.21 -6.27
C ALA A 182 9.02 9.22 -5.09
N TYR A 183 9.03 8.15 -4.27
CA TYR A 183 8.22 8.06 -3.06
C TYR A 183 8.48 9.19 -2.07
N GLY A 184 9.73 9.41 -1.71
CA GLY A 184 10.09 10.42 -0.69
C GLY A 184 9.88 11.84 -1.18
N LYS A 185 10.11 12.11 -2.46
CA LYS A 185 10.00 13.44 -3.07
C LYS A 185 8.57 13.88 -3.34
N GLU A 186 7.62 12.95 -3.40
CA GLU A 186 6.21 13.18 -3.76
C GLU A 186 5.54 14.29 -2.94
N THR A 187 5.89 14.42 -1.66
CA THR A 187 5.27 15.41 -0.75
C THR A 187 6.00 16.73 -0.66
N GLY A 188 7.14 16.88 -1.33
CA GLY A 188 7.91 18.14 -1.33
C GLY A 188 7.07 19.36 -1.72
N PRO A 189 6.36 19.34 -2.87
CA PRO A 189 5.56 20.48 -3.31
C PRO A 189 4.47 20.90 -2.32
N ILE A 190 3.73 19.98 -1.74
CA ILE A 190 2.65 20.33 -0.79
C ILE A 190 3.19 20.83 0.54
N LEU A 191 4.30 20.26 1.04
CA LEU A 191 4.95 20.74 2.26
C LEU A 191 5.50 22.15 2.07
N ALA A 192 6.12 22.45 0.92
CA ALA A 192 6.58 23.80 0.59
C ALA A 192 5.43 24.81 0.54
N LYS A 193 4.30 24.41 -0.09
CA LYS A 193 3.09 25.26 -0.14
C LYS A 193 2.51 25.54 1.25
N GLN A 194 2.53 24.56 2.13
CA GLN A 194 2.06 24.73 3.51
C GLN A 194 3.03 25.58 4.35
N ALA A 195 4.34 25.46 4.11
CA ALA A 195 5.33 26.32 4.76
C ALA A 195 5.12 27.78 4.38
N GLU A 196 4.87 28.06 3.09
CA GLU A 196 4.52 29.40 2.61
C GLU A 196 3.22 29.90 3.26
N LEU A 197 2.17 29.06 3.29
CA LEU A 197 0.85 29.42 3.78
C LEU A 197 0.82 29.70 5.30
N TYR A 198 1.50 28.88 6.09
CA TYR A 198 1.45 28.92 7.55
C TYR A 198 2.71 29.56 8.19
N GLY A 199 3.71 29.89 7.40
CA GLY A 199 4.90 30.64 7.84
C GLY A 199 5.89 29.84 8.68
N PHE A 200 5.91 28.50 8.59
CA PHE A 200 6.95 27.69 9.21
C PHE A 200 8.19 27.54 8.32
N ASP A 201 9.37 27.39 8.94
CA ASP A 201 10.62 27.12 8.24
C ASP A 201 10.72 25.62 7.91
N LEU A 202 10.75 25.28 6.62
CA LEU A 202 10.82 23.90 6.15
C LEU A 202 12.20 23.61 5.57
N LYS A 203 12.85 22.55 6.07
CA LYS A 203 14.10 22.08 5.51
C LYS A 203 14.05 20.60 5.18
N GLY A 204 14.42 20.25 3.94
CA GLY A 204 14.52 18.89 3.45
C GLY A 204 15.86 18.22 3.79
N PHE A 205 15.79 16.95 4.21
CA PHE A 205 16.94 16.11 4.52
C PHE A 205 16.78 14.76 3.80
N PRO A 206 17.29 14.63 2.57
CA PRO A 206 17.22 13.38 1.83
C PRO A 206 18.07 12.30 2.51
N VAL A 207 17.58 11.08 2.50
CA VAL A 207 18.29 9.89 2.92
C VAL A 207 18.45 8.99 1.70
N ALA A 208 19.69 8.75 1.30
CA ALA A 208 19.99 7.85 0.18
C ALA A 208 19.48 6.44 0.50
N HIS A 209 18.70 5.88 -0.44
CA HIS A 209 18.18 4.53 -0.22
C HIS A 209 19.30 3.47 -0.34
N PRO A 210 19.20 2.37 0.41
CA PRO A 210 18.06 1.92 1.18
C PRO A 210 17.92 2.55 2.58
N GLY A 211 18.75 3.51 2.97
CA GLY A 211 18.61 4.22 4.23
C GLY A 211 19.26 3.52 5.44
N ILE A 212 20.31 2.74 5.20
CA ILE A 212 21.07 2.05 6.26
C ILE A 212 22.03 3.02 6.97
N ASP A 213 22.74 3.87 6.21
CA ASP A 213 23.64 4.88 6.77
C ASP A 213 22.97 6.26 6.78
N GLN A 214 22.67 6.75 7.97
CA GLN A 214 21.96 8.01 8.17
C GLN A 214 22.65 8.97 9.14
N LYS A 215 23.83 8.62 9.68
CA LYS A 215 24.52 9.44 10.69
C LYS A 215 24.68 10.87 10.28
N ALA A 216 25.20 11.12 9.08
CA ALA A 216 25.44 12.47 8.56
C ALA A 216 24.14 13.26 8.43
N THR A 217 23.06 12.63 7.94
CA THR A 217 21.73 13.23 7.82
C THR A 217 21.22 13.68 9.19
N TRP A 218 21.24 12.81 10.20
CA TRP A 218 20.72 13.14 11.52
C TRP A 218 21.60 14.14 12.30
N LEU A 219 22.90 14.18 12.06
CA LEU A 219 23.76 15.27 12.56
C LEU A 219 23.36 16.62 11.95
N ASN A 220 23.00 16.67 10.66
CA ASN A 220 22.52 17.89 10.00
C ASN A 220 21.12 18.28 10.51
N VAL A 221 20.20 17.32 10.72
CA VAL A 221 18.92 17.57 11.36
C VAL A 221 19.11 18.18 12.75
N ARG A 222 20.00 17.62 13.57
CA ARG A 222 20.32 18.17 14.89
C ARG A 222 20.88 19.60 14.81
N ARG A 223 21.75 19.90 13.86
CA ARG A 223 22.28 21.27 13.65
C ARG A 223 21.22 22.26 13.25
N TYR A 224 20.22 21.83 12.51
CA TYR A 224 19.07 22.65 12.12
C TYR A 224 18.18 22.98 13.29
N LYS A 225 18.18 22.15 14.36
CA LYS A 225 17.38 22.30 15.58
C LYS A 225 15.88 22.41 15.26
N PRO A 226 15.29 21.40 14.65
CA PRO A 226 13.87 21.42 14.32
C PRO A 226 13.02 21.34 15.58
N ASP A 227 11.84 21.98 15.55
CA ASP A 227 10.78 21.79 16.54
C ASP A 227 10.04 20.48 16.28
N TYR A 228 9.89 20.10 15.00
CA TYR A 228 9.29 18.84 14.56
C TYR A 228 10.04 18.21 13.41
N VAL A 229 9.94 16.89 13.32
CA VAL A 229 10.45 16.10 12.21
C VAL A 229 9.28 15.40 11.53
N VAL A 230 9.10 15.63 10.24
CA VAL A 230 8.21 14.84 9.40
C VAL A 230 9.04 13.74 8.76
N LEU A 231 8.81 12.49 9.15
CA LEU A 231 9.54 11.33 8.61
C LEU A 231 8.76 10.70 7.47
N ARG A 232 9.47 10.44 6.36
CA ARG A 232 8.96 9.74 5.19
C ARG A 232 9.91 8.61 4.82
N GLY A 233 9.94 7.60 5.69
CA GLY A 233 10.75 6.39 5.57
C GLY A 233 9.99 5.24 4.91
N TRP A 234 10.73 4.21 4.51
CA TRP A 234 10.25 2.94 4.05
C TRP A 234 11.30 1.86 4.24
N GLY A 235 10.87 0.65 4.61
CA GLY A 235 11.76 -0.47 4.85
C GLY A 235 12.76 -0.19 5.97
N VAL A 236 13.98 -0.67 5.82
CA VAL A 236 15.06 -0.50 6.84
C VAL A 236 15.37 0.96 7.18
N MET A 237 15.01 1.91 6.31
CA MET A 237 15.17 3.33 6.59
C MET A 237 14.37 3.77 7.81
N SER A 238 13.14 3.31 7.97
CA SER A 238 12.23 3.75 9.04
C SER A 238 12.81 3.47 10.41
N GLN A 239 13.12 2.21 10.68
CA GLN A 239 13.70 1.81 11.98
C GLN A 239 15.08 2.43 12.23
N THR A 240 15.89 2.60 11.18
CA THR A 240 17.19 3.28 11.30
C THR A 240 16.99 4.76 11.62
N SER A 241 16.05 5.44 10.97
CA SER A 241 15.72 6.84 11.24
C SER A 241 15.33 7.07 12.69
N ILE A 242 14.46 6.23 13.24
CA ILE A 242 14.02 6.34 14.64
C ILE A 242 15.21 6.15 15.60
N LYS A 243 16.08 5.17 15.34
CA LYS A 243 17.29 4.95 16.15
C LYS A 243 18.27 6.12 16.06
N GLU A 244 18.53 6.64 14.88
CA GLU A 244 19.48 7.75 14.67
C GLU A 244 18.91 9.09 15.20
N ALA A 245 17.59 9.30 15.15
CA ALA A 245 16.94 10.45 15.77
C ALA A 245 17.23 10.48 17.30
N MET A 246 17.04 9.36 17.98
CA MET A 246 17.35 9.25 19.40
C MET A 246 18.85 9.53 19.67
N ARG A 247 19.78 8.99 18.87
CA ARG A 247 21.21 9.26 18.97
C ARG A 247 21.54 10.75 18.74
N ALA A 248 20.79 11.39 17.84
CA ALA A 248 20.88 12.82 17.58
C ALA A 248 20.19 13.68 18.66
N ARG A 249 19.62 13.06 19.71
CA ARG A 249 18.87 13.71 20.79
C ARG A 249 17.62 14.47 20.26
N ILE A 250 16.99 13.92 19.24
CA ILE A 250 15.65 14.33 18.80
C ILE A 250 14.63 13.49 19.56
N ASP A 251 13.67 14.15 20.18
CA ASP A 251 12.58 13.48 20.90
C ASP A 251 11.61 12.84 19.89
N ALA A 252 11.33 11.55 20.07
CA ALA A 252 10.41 10.82 19.21
C ALA A 252 8.98 11.41 19.23
N SER A 253 8.57 12.04 20.34
CA SER A 253 7.26 12.74 20.43
C SER A 253 7.14 13.96 19.52
N LYS A 254 8.26 14.46 19.00
CA LYS A 254 8.32 15.52 17.99
C LYS A 254 8.47 14.98 16.57
N MET A 255 8.33 13.67 16.38
CA MET A 255 8.42 13.02 15.07
C MET A 255 7.05 12.52 14.61
N VAL A 256 6.67 12.90 13.39
CA VAL A 256 5.41 12.49 12.77
C VAL A 256 5.70 11.79 11.45
N GLY A 257 5.50 10.49 11.43
CA GLY A 257 5.71 9.62 10.27
C GLY A 257 4.52 9.55 9.32
N VAL A 258 4.66 8.70 8.34
CA VAL A 258 3.61 8.24 7.44
C VAL A 258 3.31 6.77 7.73
N LEU A 259 2.14 6.27 7.34
CA LEU A 259 1.75 4.87 7.61
C LEU A 259 2.84 3.84 7.21
N TRP A 260 3.60 4.11 6.14
CA TRP A 260 4.69 3.26 5.67
C TRP A 260 5.96 3.28 6.53
N SER A 261 5.95 3.99 7.62
CA SER A 261 7.06 4.05 8.61
C SER A 261 6.58 3.81 10.03
N CYS A 262 5.46 3.09 10.20
CA CYS A 262 4.78 2.93 11.48
C CYS A 262 4.23 1.51 11.74
N SER A 263 4.62 0.54 10.93
CA SER A 263 4.29 -0.87 11.20
C SER A 263 5.08 -1.40 12.41
N GLU A 264 4.71 -2.57 12.88
CA GLU A 264 5.47 -3.31 13.89
C GLU A 264 6.93 -3.50 13.46
N GLN A 265 7.16 -3.81 12.19
CA GLN A 265 8.50 -3.96 11.59
C GLN A 265 9.33 -2.68 11.65
N ASP A 266 8.69 -1.52 11.68
CA ASP A 266 9.35 -0.21 11.78
C ASP A 266 9.61 0.21 13.23
N THR A 267 8.69 -0.11 14.15
CA THR A 267 8.65 0.46 15.51
C THR A 267 9.12 -0.47 16.60
N ILE A 268 9.00 -1.80 16.44
CA ILE A 268 9.49 -2.78 17.43
C ILE A 268 11.03 -2.83 17.48
N PRO A 269 11.77 -2.92 16.34
CA PRO A 269 13.23 -3.02 16.40
C PRO A 269 13.95 -1.79 16.97
N PRO A 270 13.45 -0.56 16.88
CA PRO A 270 13.99 0.59 17.60
C PRO A 270 13.77 0.55 19.12
N GLY A 271 12.82 -0.21 19.62
CA GLY A 271 12.52 -0.33 21.04
C GLY A 271 12.20 1.02 21.69
N LYS A 272 12.91 1.38 22.75
CA LYS A 272 12.69 2.65 23.48
C LYS A 272 12.80 3.90 22.61
N ALA A 273 13.53 3.84 21.50
CA ALA A 273 13.66 4.98 20.59
C ALA A 273 12.37 5.33 19.86
N ALA A 274 11.42 4.40 19.78
CA ALA A 274 10.12 4.62 19.14
C ALA A 274 9.03 5.14 20.09
N ILE A 275 9.28 5.19 21.40
CA ILE A 275 8.29 5.64 22.38
C ILE A 275 7.97 7.13 22.13
N GLY A 276 6.70 7.43 21.89
CA GLY A 276 6.21 8.77 21.55
C GLY A 276 6.15 9.08 20.05
N TYR A 277 6.77 8.26 19.19
CA TYR A 277 6.66 8.41 17.74
C TYR A 277 5.22 8.25 17.28
N SER A 278 4.74 9.22 16.49
CA SER A 278 3.40 9.22 15.92
C SER A 278 3.44 9.15 14.41
N CYS A 279 2.35 8.72 13.77
CA CYS A 279 2.24 8.74 12.32
C CYS A 279 0.81 8.98 11.84
N ALA A 280 0.71 9.58 10.64
CA ALA A 280 -0.56 9.64 9.95
C ALA A 280 -0.85 8.27 9.33
N SER A 281 -1.94 7.63 9.77
CA SER A 281 -2.42 6.36 9.26
C SER A 281 -3.87 6.45 8.82
N MET A 282 -4.25 5.62 7.86
CA MET A 282 -5.63 5.40 7.42
C MET A 282 -6.16 4.02 7.82
N ILE A 283 -5.35 3.25 8.52
CA ILE A 283 -5.67 1.91 9.04
C ILE A 283 -5.37 1.87 10.53
N ASN A 284 -6.12 1.08 11.25
CA ASN A 284 -5.87 0.83 12.67
C ASN A 284 -5.12 -0.48 12.85
N PRO A 285 -4.22 -0.57 13.84
CA PRO A 285 -3.51 -1.80 14.16
C PRO A 285 -4.43 -2.82 14.85
N GLY A 286 -4.01 -4.07 14.86
CA GLY A 286 -4.66 -5.16 15.58
C GLY A 286 -5.35 -6.17 14.68
N THR A 287 -5.63 -7.35 15.24
CA THR A 287 -6.19 -8.51 14.56
C THR A 287 -7.66 -8.76 14.88
N HIS A 288 -8.30 -7.89 15.67
CA HIS A 288 -9.69 -8.08 16.13
C HIS A 288 -10.75 -7.78 15.05
N TYR A 289 -10.35 -7.29 13.89
CA TYR A 289 -11.26 -7.03 12.78
C TYR A 289 -11.73 -8.33 12.14
N GLN A 290 -12.99 -8.36 11.70
CA GLN A 290 -13.61 -9.55 11.13
C GLN A 290 -12.79 -10.14 9.98
N VAL A 291 -12.22 -9.32 9.12
CA VAL A 291 -11.38 -9.78 8.00
C VAL A 291 -10.17 -10.59 8.46
N PHE A 292 -9.52 -10.19 9.57
CA PHE A 292 -8.41 -10.97 10.14
C PHE A 292 -8.88 -12.28 10.75
N GLN A 293 -10.02 -12.26 11.44
CA GLN A 293 -10.61 -13.47 12.00
C GLN A 293 -11.03 -14.46 10.91
N ASP A 294 -11.51 -13.94 9.78
CA ASP A 294 -11.84 -14.77 8.61
C ASP A 294 -10.57 -15.36 7.96
N ILE A 295 -9.49 -14.58 7.84
CA ILE A 295 -8.20 -15.09 7.33
C ILE A 295 -7.67 -16.18 8.27
N ILE A 296 -7.69 -15.97 9.58
CA ILE A 296 -7.28 -16.99 10.55
C ILE A 296 -8.12 -18.26 10.33
N LYS A 297 -9.43 -18.15 10.36
CA LYS A 297 -10.35 -19.29 10.25
C LYS A 297 -10.25 -20.05 8.93
N TYR A 298 -10.22 -19.34 7.79
CA TYR A 298 -10.34 -19.97 6.47
C TYR A 298 -8.99 -20.28 5.81
N VAL A 299 -7.88 -19.79 6.38
CA VAL A 299 -6.55 -19.97 5.80
C VAL A 299 -5.56 -20.55 6.81
N HIS A 300 -5.37 -19.92 7.98
CA HIS A 300 -4.38 -20.37 8.96
C HIS A 300 -4.79 -21.67 9.65
N ASP A 301 -6.01 -21.74 10.16
CA ASP A 301 -6.54 -22.94 10.84
C ASP A 301 -6.63 -24.15 9.89
N GLU A 302 -6.77 -23.90 8.59
CA GLU A 302 -6.77 -24.91 7.54
C GLU A 302 -5.36 -25.31 7.05
N GLY A 303 -4.29 -24.74 7.64
CA GLY A 303 -2.90 -25.03 7.27
C GLY A 303 -2.46 -24.50 5.91
N ASN A 304 -3.18 -23.53 5.33
CA ASN A 304 -2.96 -22.99 4.01
C ASN A 304 -2.28 -21.60 4.02
N ALA A 305 -1.80 -21.13 5.18
CA ALA A 305 -1.19 -19.82 5.32
C ALA A 305 0.07 -19.65 4.46
N THR A 306 0.27 -18.43 3.95
CA THR A 306 1.46 -18.10 3.15
C THR A 306 2.67 -17.78 4.04
N GLY A 307 2.43 -17.28 5.24
CA GLY A 307 3.43 -16.98 6.25
C GLY A 307 2.89 -17.14 7.66
N PRO A 308 3.72 -16.93 8.69
CA PRO A 308 3.27 -16.98 10.06
C PRO A 308 2.30 -15.84 10.38
N LEU A 309 1.47 -16.03 11.42
CA LEU A 309 0.43 -15.09 11.79
C LEU A 309 0.97 -13.82 12.47
N ASP A 310 2.16 -13.90 13.01
CA ASP A 310 2.83 -12.86 13.80
C ASP A 310 3.86 -12.03 12.98
N GLU A 311 3.86 -12.17 11.66
CA GLU A 311 4.68 -11.37 10.73
C GLU A 311 3.99 -10.16 10.12
#